data_2df91ea59bb915febfab9aad2b599857
#
_entry.id   2df91ea59bb915febfab9aad2b599857
#
_cell.length_a   1.000
_cell.length_b   1.000
_cell.length_c   1.000
_cell.angle_alpha   90.00
_cell.angle_beta   90.00
_cell.angle_gamma   90.00
#
_symmetry.space_group_name_H-M   'P 1'
#
loop_
_entity.id
_entity.type
_entity.pdbx_description
1 polymer ?
#
loop_
_entity_poly.entity_id
_entity_poly.type
_entity_poly.pdbx_seq_one_letter_code
_entity_poly.pdbx_strand_id
1 'polypeptide(L)'
;MTAYLPTLLDEVSRLCRDSNTTAFQALSIQLDNVPRTKIEKAPSNCPTVDTCLEDALAAIPPDHGLHASASVAAVRAPWQEASRGVPEFFAGGYAYASLVDEAPPASDSPVRMGLLLQRAKIAYPGHAHDAEEFYFILSGEAHWHVDAQKFTARPGDLIHHTPCAIHAMETTDTPLLALWVWRGELTGRFWYESDPDVDCPSPPGVYADRP
;
A
#
# COMPACT_ATOMS: atom_id res chain seq x y z
N MET A 1 -0.61 -0.47 -26.90
CA MET A 1 -0.25 -0.05 -25.51
C MET A 1 -0.86 -1.06 -24.56
N THR A 2 -0.03 -1.92 -23.98
CA THR A 2 -0.50 -3.01 -23.13
C THR A 2 -1.14 -2.42 -21.85
N ALA A 3 -2.33 -2.85 -21.55
CA ALA A 3 -3.06 -2.41 -20.36
C ALA A 3 -2.35 -2.96 -19.10
N TYR A 4 -1.50 -2.14 -18.46
CA TYR A 4 -0.68 -2.56 -17.30
C TYR A 4 -1.53 -2.91 -16.06
N LEU A 5 -2.65 -2.23 -15.87
CA LEU A 5 -3.49 -2.46 -14.70
C LEU A 5 -4.13 -3.85 -14.67
N PRO A 6 -4.70 -4.39 -15.77
CA PRO A 6 -5.16 -5.78 -15.78
C PRO A 6 -4.08 -6.79 -15.39
N THR A 7 -2.87 -6.66 -15.95
CA THR A 7 -1.75 -7.55 -15.64
C THR A 7 -1.37 -7.45 -14.16
N LEU A 8 -1.25 -6.23 -13.61
CA LEU A 8 -0.93 -6.02 -12.20
C LEU A 8 -2.00 -6.64 -11.28
N LEU A 9 -3.28 -6.41 -11.57
CA LEU A 9 -4.39 -6.98 -10.80
C LEU A 9 -4.38 -8.52 -10.81
N ASP A 10 -4.13 -9.13 -11.98
CA ASP A 10 -4.08 -10.58 -12.12
C ASP A 10 -2.88 -11.18 -11.34
N GLU A 11 -1.72 -10.52 -11.36
CA GLU A 11 -0.54 -10.95 -10.62
C GLU A 11 -0.71 -10.78 -9.11
N VAL A 12 -1.27 -9.65 -8.65
CA VAL A 12 -1.57 -9.42 -7.22
C VAL A 12 -2.61 -10.43 -6.73
N SER A 13 -3.68 -10.67 -7.49
CA SER A 13 -4.69 -11.68 -7.15
C SER A 13 -4.07 -13.07 -7.03
N ARG A 14 -3.16 -13.43 -7.93
CA ARG A 14 -2.44 -14.70 -7.88
C ARG A 14 -1.59 -14.82 -6.61
N LEU A 15 -0.79 -13.80 -6.28
CA LEU A 15 -0.01 -13.78 -5.02
C LEU A 15 -0.90 -13.94 -3.79
N CYS A 16 -2.04 -13.26 -3.77
CA CYS A 16 -3.03 -13.41 -2.70
C CYS A 16 -3.57 -14.84 -2.60
N ARG A 17 -3.88 -15.47 -3.73
CA ARG A 17 -4.43 -16.83 -3.79
C ARG A 17 -3.42 -17.86 -3.32
N ASP A 18 -2.15 -17.67 -3.68
CA ASP A 18 -1.05 -18.57 -3.34
C ASP A 18 -0.54 -18.36 -1.88
N SER A 19 -1.00 -17.32 -1.20
CA SER A 19 -0.68 -17.06 0.20
C SER A 19 -1.27 -18.12 1.12
N ASN A 20 -0.58 -18.40 2.23
CA ASN A 20 -1.03 -19.32 3.27
C ASN A 20 -2.05 -18.70 4.24
N THR A 21 -2.39 -17.43 4.09
CA THR A 21 -3.31 -16.69 4.97
C THR A 21 -4.69 -16.54 4.35
N THR A 22 -5.72 -16.86 5.13
CA THR A 22 -7.13 -16.74 4.68
C THR A 22 -7.53 -15.31 4.30
N ALA A 23 -6.93 -14.30 4.94
CA ALA A 23 -7.20 -12.89 4.63
C ALA A 23 -6.78 -12.54 3.19
N PHE A 24 -5.56 -12.93 2.77
CA PHE A 24 -5.10 -12.74 1.40
C PHE A 24 -5.90 -13.57 0.38
N GLN A 25 -6.21 -14.83 0.71
CA GLN A 25 -7.05 -15.65 -0.16
C GLN A 25 -8.45 -15.04 -0.38
N ALA A 26 -9.05 -14.47 0.66
CA ALA A 26 -10.31 -13.75 0.55
C ALA A 26 -10.17 -12.46 -0.29
N LEU A 27 -9.04 -11.74 -0.17
CA LEU A 27 -8.74 -10.57 -0.99
C LEU A 27 -8.65 -10.92 -2.48
N SER A 28 -8.08 -12.08 -2.83
CA SER A 28 -7.96 -12.50 -4.23
C SER A 28 -9.32 -12.57 -4.94
N ILE A 29 -10.35 -13.04 -4.25
CA ILE A 29 -11.71 -13.12 -4.80
C ILE A 29 -12.26 -11.73 -5.12
N GLN A 30 -11.99 -10.74 -4.28
CA GLN A 30 -12.42 -9.36 -4.52
C GLN A 30 -11.65 -8.73 -5.69
N LEU A 31 -10.32 -8.93 -5.75
CA LEU A 31 -9.48 -8.43 -6.84
C LEU A 31 -9.87 -9.01 -8.21
N ASP A 32 -10.29 -10.27 -8.27
CA ASP A 32 -10.77 -10.91 -9.50
C ASP A 32 -12.03 -10.21 -10.05
N ASN A 33 -12.82 -9.58 -9.19
CA ASN A 33 -14.06 -8.87 -9.56
C ASN A 33 -13.83 -7.36 -9.84
N VAL A 34 -12.65 -6.82 -9.60
CA VAL A 34 -12.35 -5.41 -9.89
C VAL A 34 -12.41 -5.15 -11.40
N PRO A 35 -13.15 -4.13 -11.87
CA PRO A 35 -13.14 -3.74 -13.27
C PRO A 35 -11.73 -3.42 -13.77
N ARG A 36 -11.36 -3.95 -14.93
CA ARG A 36 -10.03 -3.76 -15.54
C ARG A 36 -9.90 -2.41 -16.27
N THR A 37 -10.63 -1.40 -15.80
CA THR A 37 -10.63 -0.05 -16.36
C THR A 37 -9.61 0.82 -15.65
N LYS A 38 -8.81 1.54 -16.42
CA LYS A 38 -7.80 2.48 -15.91
C LYS A 38 -8.46 3.69 -15.27
N ILE A 39 -7.99 4.10 -14.10
CA ILE A 39 -8.27 5.45 -13.58
C ILE A 39 -7.42 6.44 -14.39
N GLU A 40 -8.08 7.33 -15.14
CA GLU A 40 -7.41 8.43 -15.79
C GLU A 40 -7.37 9.64 -14.85
N LYS A 41 -6.25 9.80 -14.16
CA LYS A 41 -5.95 10.97 -13.35
C LYS A 41 -4.65 11.58 -13.85
N ALA A 42 -4.63 12.88 -14.02
CA ALA A 42 -3.40 13.57 -14.42
C ALA A 42 -2.36 13.47 -13.29
N PRO A 43 -1.09 13.19 -13.61
CA PRO A 43 -0.03 13.25 -12.61
C PRO A 43 0.07 14.66 -12.06
N SER A 44 0.26 14.80 -10.75
CA SER A 44 0.59 16.07 -10.12
C SER A 44 2.12 16.21 -9.98
N ASN A 45 2.60 17.43 -9.77
CA ASN A 45 3.98 17.64 -9.35
C ASN A 45 4.20 16.95 -8.01
N CYS A 46 5.16 16.03 -7.93
CA CYS A 46 5.40 15.21 -6.76
C CYS A 46 6.91 15.10 -6.47
N PRO A 47 7.47 16.00 -5.64
CA PRO A 47 8.90 16.02 -5.32
C PRO A 47 9.45 14.71 -4.79
N THR A 48 8.65 13.93 -4.06
CA THR A 48 9.05 12.58 -3.59
C THR A 48 9.30 11.64 -4.75
N VAL A 49 8.45 11.70 -5.80
CA VAL A 49 8.62 10.90 -7.01
C VAL A 49 9.86 11.31 -7.77
N ASP A 50 10.07 12.63 -7.95
CA ASP A 50 11.22 13.16 -8.69
C ASP A 50 12.56 12.79 -8.03
N THR A 51 12.56 12.60 -6.70
CA THR A 51 13.78 12.32 -5.93
C THR A 51 14.11 10.84 -5.75
N CYS A 52 13.13 9.95 -5.67
CA CYS A 52 13.41 8.57 -5.25
C CYS A 52 12.68 7.45 -6.01
N LEU A 53 11.80 7.77 -6.99
CA LEU A 53 11.11 6.70 -7.71
C LEU A 53 12.06 5.86 -8.57
N GLU A 54 13.03 6.49 -9.23
CA GLU A 54 14.00 5.77 -10.09
C GLU A 54 14.81 4.76 -9.26
N ASP A 55 15.34 5.19 -8.11
CA ASP A 55 16.10 4.32 -7.20
C ASP A 55 15.23 3.19 -6.64
N ALA A 56 13.98 3.50 -6.28
CA ALA A 56 13.04 2.51 -5.77
C ALA A 56 12.70 1.44 -6.83
N LEU A 57 12.52 1.85 -8.09
CA LEU A 57 12.26 0.92 -9.21
C LEU A 57 13.48 0.05 -9.50
N ALA A 58 14.68 0.64 -9.52
CA ALA A 58 15.92 -0.09 -9.75
C ALA A 58 16.21 -1.13 -8.65
N ALA A 59 15.66 -0.92 -7.45
CA ALA A 59 15.82 -1.82 -6.29
C ALA A 59 14.77 -2.94 -6.23
N ILE A 60 13.78 -3.00 -7.11
CA ILE A 60 12.87 -4.15 -7.17
C ILE A 60 13.66 -5.38 -7.63
N PRO A 61 13.67 -6.50 -6.86
CA PRO A 61 14.36 -7.71 -7.28
C PRO A 61 13.87 -8.20 -8.65
N PRO A 62 14.76 -8.62 -9.57
CA PRO A 62 14.35 -9.06 -10.91
C PRO A 62 13.42 -10.26 -10.93
N ASP A 63 13.48 -11.10 -9.89
CA ASP A 63 12.64 -12.27 -9.68
C ASP A 63 11.37 -11.99 -8.87
N HIS A 64 11.16 -10.74 -8.44
CA HIS A 64 9.94 -10.35 -7.75
C HIS A 64 8.71 -10.52 -8.67
N GLY A 65 7.69 -11.25 -8.18
CA GLY A 65 6.53 -11.64 -8.98
C GLY A 65 5.72 -10.48 -9.59
N LEU A 66 5.90 -9.25 -9.08
CA LEU A 66 5.26 -8.03 -9.59
C LEU A 66 6.25 -7.08 -10.31
N HIS A 67 7.53 -7.47 -10.50
CA HIS A 67 8.57 -6.56 -10.99
C HIS A 67 8.16 -5.78 -12.24
N ALA A 68 7.73 -6.48 -13.30
CA ALA A 68 7.42 -5.84 -14.58
C ALA A 68 6.14 -4.98 -14.53
N SER A 69 5.06 -5.52 -13.97
CA SER A 69 3.76 -4.83 -13.94
C SER A 69 3.75 -3.65 -12.98
N ALA A 70 4.35 -3.80 -11.80
CA ALA A 70 4.46 -2.73 -10.81
C ALA A 70 5.37 -1.59 -11.29
N SER A 71 6.49 -1.90 -11.96
CA SER A 71 7.36 -0.88 -12.55
C SER A 71 6.62 -0.03 -13.59
N VAL A 72 5.88 -0.68 -14.50
CA VAL A 72 5.08 0.05 -15.49
C VAL A 72 3.95 0.85 -14.83
N ALA A 73 3.32 0.31 -13.80
CA ALA A 73 2.28 1.01 -13.05
C ALA A 73 2.85 2.24 -12.34
N ALA A 74 3.97 2.12 -11.65
CA ALA A 74 4.59 3.20 -10.89
C ALA A 74 5.02 4.38 -11.76
N VAL A 75 5.60 4.12 -12.93
CA VAL A 75 5.96 5.19 -13.89
C VAL A 75 4.74 5.96 -14.41
N ARG A 76 3.56 5.33 -14.43
CA ARG A 76 2.31 5.90 -14.98
C ARG A 76 1.31 6.31 -13.92
N ALA A 77 1.61 6.06 -12.68
CA ALA A 77 0.69 6.30 -11.58
C ALA A 77 0.40 7.80 -11.39
N PRO A 78 -0.82 8.16 -11.02
CA PRO A 78 -1.18 9.54 -10.70
C PRO A 78 -0.71 9.90 -9.28
N TRP A 79 0.58 9.99 -9.10
CA TRP A 79 1.21 10.27 -7.81
C TRP A 79 0.73 11.59 -7.20
N GLN A 80 0.60 11.59 -5.88
CA GLN A 80 0.24 12.74 -5.06
C GLN A 80 1.10 12.73 -3.79
N GLU A 81 1.55 13.90 -3.35
CA GLU A 81 2.12 14.05 -2.01
C GLU A 81 1.03 13.79 -0.95
N ALA A 82 1.42 13.28 0.20
CA ALA A 82 0.53 13.11 1.32
C ALA A 82 -0.06 14.48 1.74
N SER A 83 -1.38 14.58 1.88
CA SER A 83 -2.05 15.87 1.82
C SER A 83 -2.84 16.29 3.06
N ARG A 84 -3.10 15.46 4.05
CA ARG A 84 -3.94 15.83 5.20
C ARG A 84 -3.26 15.53 6.52
N GLY A 85 -3.12 16.58 7.36
CA GLY A 85 -2.64 16.44 8.73
C GLY A 85 -1.24 15.85 8.86
N VAL A 86 -0.51 15.80 7.75
CA VAL A 86 0.83 15.23 7.71
C VAL A 86 1.76 16.15 8.49
N PRO A 87 2.48 15.65 9.49
CA PRO A 87 3.49 16.43 10.18
C PRO A 87 4.49 17.04 9.19
N GLU A 88 4.97 18.26 9.49
CA GLU A 88 5.86 19.01 8.59
C GLU A 88 7.11 18.22 8.20
N PHE A 89 7.65 17.41 9.11
CA PHE A 89 8.82 16.54 8.85
C PHE A 89 8.55 15.46 7.81
N PHE A 90 7.30 15.15 7.53
CA PHE A 90 6.87 14.14 6.57
C PHE A 90 6.69 14.72 5.16
N ALA A 91 6.56 16.04 5.05
CA ALA A 91 6.39 16.73 3.78
C ALA A 91 7.59 16.46 2.84
N GLY A 92 7.30 16.09 1.59
CA GLY A 92 8.33 15.71 0.61
C GLY A 92 9.03 14.38 0.90
N GLY A 93 8.49 13.56 1.81
CA GLY A 93 9.04 12.24 2.16
C GLY A 93 8.14 11.08 1.80
N TYR A 94 6.90 11.36 1.39
CA TYR A 94 5.89 10.35 1.14
C TYR A 94 4.97 10.73 -0.01
N ALA A 95 4.77 9.80 -0.92
CA ALA A 95 3.81 9.92 -2.01
C ALA A 95 2.95 8.67 -2.13
N TYR A 96 1.73 8.83 -2.59
CA TYR A 96 0.83 7.73 -2.90
C TYR A 96 0.16 7.93 -4.26
N ALA A 97 -0.31 6.84 -4.84
CA ALA A 97 -1.10 6.88 -6.06
C ALA A 97 -2.23 5.86 -5.99
N SER A 98 -3.46 6.26 -6.30
CA SER A 98 -4.58 5.33 -6.45
C SER A 98 -4.63 4.80 -7.88
N LEU A 99 -4.64 3.48 -8.02
CA LEU A 99 -4.75 2.75 -9.29
C LEU A 99 -6.15 2.16 -9.49
N VAL A 100 -6.83 1.81 -8.40
CA VAL A 100 -8.21 1.33 -8.33
C VAL A 100 -8.92 2.07 -7.20
N ASP A 101 -10.13 2.50 -7.43
CA ASP A 101 -10.98 3.14 -6.42
C ASP A 101 -12.44 2.72 -6.63
N GLU A 102 -12.74 1.47 -6.29
CA GLU A 102 -14.07 0.87 -6.38
C GLU A 102 -14.79 0.99 -5.03
N ALA A 103 -15.24 2.20 -4.72
CA ALA A 103 -16.00 2.50 -3.50
C ALA A 103 -17.50 2.35 -3.71
N PRO A 104 -18.32 2.13 -2.65
CA PRO A 104 -19.78 2.19 -2.76
C PRO A 104 -20.26 3.56 -3.29
N PRO A 105 -21.35 3.63 -4.09
CA PRO A 105 -22.22 2.52 -4.50
C PRO A 105 -21.75 1.74 -5.73
N ALA A 106 -20.54 1.97 -6.21
CA ALA A 106 -20.04 1.34 -7.45
C ALA A 106 -19.78 -0.16 -7.31
N SER A 107 -19.57 -0.65 -6.07
CA SER A 107 -19.27 -2.06 -5.80
C SER A 107 -19.87 -2.52 -4.47
N ASP A 108 -20.42 -3.75 -4.45
CA ASP A 108 -20.83 -4.45 -3.22
C ASP A 108 -19.63 -5.01 -2.43
N SER A 109 -18.48 -5.09 -3.07
CA SER A 109 -17.21 -5.53 -2.48
C SER A 109 -16.13 -4.47 -2.74
N PRO A 110 -16.18 -3.33 -2.05
CA PRO A 110 -15.35 -2.19 -2.34
C PRO A 110 -13.87 -2.50 -2.11
N VAL A 111 -13.05 -2.11 -3.10
CA VAL A 111 -11.59 -2.23 -3.07
C VAL A 111 -10.97 -0.93 -3.55
N ARG A 112 -9.95 -0.47 -2.82
CA ARG A 112 -9.07 0.60 -3.27
C ARG A 112 -7.65 0.04 -3.31
N MET A 113 -6.94 0.22 -4.41
CA MET A 113 -5.57 -0.26 -4.57
C MET A 113 -4.67 0.85 -5.12
N GLY A 114 -3.46 0.89 -4.65
CA GLY A 114 -2.52 1.90 -5.10
C GLY A 114 -1.07 1.58 -4.79
N LEU A 115 -0.22 2.57 -5.01
CA LEU A 115 1.20 2.52 -4.71
C LEU A 115 1.55 3.55 -3.64
N LEU A 116 2.54 3.21 -2.83
CA LEU A 116 3.16 4.04 -1.81
C LEU A 116 4.64 4.15 -2.14
N LEU A 117 5.16 5.37 -2.11
CA LEU A 117 6.58 5.65 -2.21
C LEU A 117 7.00 6.50 -1.02
N GLN A 118 7.93 5.98 -0.21
CA GLN A 118 8.45 6.68 0.94
C GLN A 118 9.96 6.84 0.80
N ARG A 119 10.44 8.07 0.95
CA ARG A 119 11.88 8.38 0.90
C ARG A 119 12.63 7.66 2.03
N ALA A 120 13.92 7.40 1.83
CA ALA A 120 14.80 6.86 2.86
C ALA A 120 14.81 7.72 4.14
N LYS A 121 14.93 7.07 5.30
CA LYS A 121 15.05 7.71 6.63
C LYS A 121 13.86 8.59 7.01
N ILE A 122 12.68 8.19 6.59
CA ILE A 122 11.41 8.83 6.95
C ILE A 122 10.60 7.90 7.84
N ALA A 123 10.12 8.42 8.95
CA ALA A 123 9.16 7.74 9.81
C ALA A 123 7.73 8.15 9.42
N TYR A 124 6.93 7.18 9.02
CA TYR A 124 5.48 7.36 8.94
C TYR A 124 4.89 7.09 10.33
N PRO A 125 4.28 8.09 10.96
CA PRO A 125 3.83 7.96 12.35
C PRO A 125 2.73 6.91 12.51
N GLY A 126 2.57 6.42 13.73
CA GLY A 126 1.50 5.51 14.11
C GLY A 126 0.14 6.07 13.74
N HIS A 127 -0.62 5.31 12.98
CA HIS A 127 -1.97 5.66 12.52
C HIS A 127 -2.82 4.41 12.38
N ALA A 128 -4.11 4.61 12.23
CA ALA A 128 -5.07 3.56 11.98
C ALA A 128 -6.25 4.07 11.14
N HIS A 129 -7.03 3.15 10.62
CA HIS A 129 -8.24 3.44 9.85
C HIS A 129 -9.24 2.29 9.91
N ASP A 130 -10.49 2.56 9.57
CA ASP A 130 -11.56 1.58 9.60
C ASP A 130 -11.46 0.53 8.46
N ALA A 131 -10.77 0.85 7.37
CA ALA A 131 -10.52 -0.10 6.29
C ALA A 131 -9.54 -1.22 6.73
N GLU A 132 -9.72 -2.40 6.22
CA GLU A 132 -8.72 -3.48 6.27
C GLU A 132 -7.67 -3.23 5.18
N GLU A 133 -6.37 -3.38 5.51
CA GLU A 133 -5.27 -3.00 4.61
C GLU A 133 -4.28 -4.13 4.40
N PHE A 134 -3.76 -4.20 3.18
CA PHE A 134 -2.76 -5.17 2.77
C PHE A 134 -1.61 -4.44 2.06
N TYR A 135 -0.38 -4.80 2.40
CA TYR A 135 0.82 -4.32 1.72
C TYR A 135 1.56 -5.45 1.02
N PHE A 136 2.13 -5.13 -0.13
CA PHE A 136 3.02 -5.95 -0.93
C PHE A 136 4.30 -5.15 -1.12
N ILE A 137 5.37 -5.54 -0.44
CA ILE A 137 6.63 -4.80 -0.48
C ILE A 137 7.36 -5.10 -1.78
N LEU A 138 7.56 -4.07 -2.59
CA LEU A 138 8.18 -4.18 -3.92
C LEU A 138 9.68 -3.95 -3.85
N SER A 139 10.13 -2.90 -3.14
CA SER A 139 11.54 -2.57 -2.97
C SER A 139 11.79 -1.78 -1.70
N GLY A 140 13.04 -1.72 -1.28
CA GLY A 140 13.46 -1.06 -0.06
C GLY A 140 13.24 -1.90 1.20
N GLU A 141 13.58 -1.32 2.34
CA GLU A 141 13.45 -1.95 3.65
C GLU A 141 12.90 -0.93 4.66
N ALA A 142 11.98 -1.36 5.52
CA ALA A 142 11.43 -0.51 6.57
C ALA A 142 11.25 -1.28 7.89
N HIS A 143 11.50 -0.61 9.00
CA HIS A 143 11.07 -1.07 10.32
C HIS A 143 9.57 -0.87 10.42
N TRP A 144 8.84 -1.95 10.54
CA TRP A 144 7.38 -2.00 10.54
C TRP A 144 6.83 -2.29 11.91
N HIS A 145 5.74 -1.62 12.23
CA HIS A 145 4.99 -1.78 13.46
C HIS A 145 3.55 -2.10 13.12
N VAL A 146 2.98 -3.12 13.74
CA VAL A 146 1.53 -3.38 13.73
C VAL A 146 1.13 -3.75 15.16
N ASP A 147 0.37 -2.91 15.82
CA ASP A 147 0.05 -3.04 17.25
C ASP A 147 1.30 -3.31 18.10
N ALA A 148 1.38 -4.45 18.76
CA ALA A 148 2.54 -4.85 19.58
C ALA A 148 3.68 -5.53 18.77
N GLN A 149 3.46 -5.81 17.48
CA GLN A 149 4.44 -6.51 16.64
C GLN A 149 5.42 -5.52 16.01
N LYS A 150 6.70 -5.91 15.96
CA LYS A 150 7.77 -5.18 15.30
C LYS A 150 8.59 -6.11 14.45
N PHE A 151 8.82 -5.75 13.20
CA PHE A 151 9.61 -6.54 12.27
C PHE A 151 10.24 -5.63 11.22
N THR A 152 11.13 -6.18 10.40
CA THR A 152 11.68 -5.48 9.24
C THR A 152 11.02 -6.01 7.98
N ALA A 153 10.30 -5.16 7.29
CA ALA A 153 9.67 -5.47 6.01
C ALA A 153 10.69 -5.39 4.87
N ARG A 154 10.65 -6.34 3.94
CA ARG A 154 11.57 -6.50 2.80
C ARG A 154 10.81 -6.84 1.52
N PRO A 155 11.43 -6.68 0.34
CA PRO A 155 10.82 -7.07 -0.92
C PRO A 155 10.31 -8.52 -0.90
N GLY A 156 9.06 -8.71 -1.32
CA GLY A 156 8.35 -9.99 -1.28
C GLY A 156 7.50 -10.22 -0.03
N ASP A 157 7.67 -9.41 1.02
CA ASP A 157 6.82 -9.55 2.22
C ASP A 157 5.39 -9.10 1.93
N LEU A 158 4.45 -9.85 2.49
CA LEU A 158 3.00 -9.57 2.50
C LEU A 158 2.59 -9.19 3.93
N ILE A 159 2.01 -8.01 4.11
CA ILE A 159 1.62 -7.49 5.42
C ILE A 159 0.12 -7.25 5.44
N HIS A 160 -0.52 -7.63 6.52
CA HIS A 160 -1.97 -7.47 6.71
C HIS A 160 -2.25 -6.68 7.98
N HIS A 161 -2.99 -5.59 7.84
CA HIS A 161 -3.54 -4.81 8.93
C HIS A 161 -5.04 -5.05 9.03
N THR A 162 -5.49 -5.56 10.15
CA THR A 162 -6.93 -5.64 10.44
C THR A 162 -7.50 -4.22 10.62
N PRO A 163 -8.81 -4.02 10.44
CA PRO A 163 -9.44 -2.74 10.74
C PRO A 163 -9.00 -2.19 12.10
N CYS A 164 -8.70 -0.91 12.16
CA CYS A 164 -8.25 -0.19 13.35
C CYS A 164 -6.89 -0.62 13.95
N ALA A 165 -6.15 -1.54 13.35
CA ALA A 165 -4.81 -1.86 13.80
C ALA A 165 -3.89 -0.63 13.69
N ILE A 166 -3.26 -0.24 14.80
CA ILE A 166 -2.27 0.85 14.79
C ILE A 166 -1.02 0.34 14.09
N HIS A 167 -0.60 1.07 13.05
CA HIS A 167 0.58 0.70 12.29
C HIS A 167 1.45 1.91 11.95
N ALA A 168 2.75 1.66 11.84
CA ALA A 168 3.78 2.64 11.52
C ALA A 168 4.88 2.00 10.71
N MET A 169 5.64 2.80 9.96
CA MET A 169 6.81 2.34 9.25
C MET A 169 7.91 3.40 9.21
N GLU A 170 9.16 2.97 9.37
CA GLU A 170 10.33 3.83 9.24
C GLU A 170 11.27 3.22 8.20
N THR A 171 11.50 3.94 7.09
CA THR A 171 12.39 3.51 6.03
C THR A 171 13.85 3.57 6.48
N THR A 172 14.64 2.59 6.03
CA THR A 172 16.09 2.53 6.30
C THR A 172 16.87 3.44 5.34
N ASP A 173 18.02 3.00 4.85
CA ASP A 173 18.91 3.79 3.97
C ASP A 173 18.42 3.89 2.52
N THR A 174 17.36 3.16 2.16
CA THR A 174 16.80 3.11 0.81
C THR A 174 15.32 3.53 0.80
N PRO A 175 14.82 4.10 -0.30
CA PRO A 175 13.39 4.36 -0.43
C PRO A 175 12.59 3.07 -0.44
N LEU A 176 11.39 3.12 0.12
CA LEU A 176 10.41 2.03 0.11
C LEU A 176 9.40 2.25 -1.01
N LEU A 177 9.20 1.26 -1.85
CA LEU A 177 8.07 1.18 -2.77
C LEU A 177 7.21 -0.03 -2.38
N ALA A 178 5.93 0.21 -2.17
CA ALA A 178 4.97 -0.83 -1.84
C ALA A 178 3.67 -0.65 -2.63
N LEU A 179 2.98 -1.75 -2.89
CA LEU A 179 1.59 -1.73 -3.31
C LEU A 179 0.73 -1.91 -2.07
N TRP A 180 -0.33 -1.14 -1.95
CA TRP A 180 -1.30 -1.24 -0.87
C TRP A 180 -2.70 -1.53 -1.43
N VAL A 181 -3.49 -2.27 -0.66
CA VAL A 181 -4.90 -2.55 -0.96
C VAL A 181 -5.73 -2.32 0.29
N TRP A 182 -6.77 -1.52 0.17
CA TRP A 182 -7.82 -1.37 1.17
C TRP A 182 -9.08 -2.11 0.72
N ARG A 183 -9.77 -2.74 1.68
CA ARG A 183 -11.10 -3.32 1.48
C ARG A 183 -12.01 -3.02 2.67
N GLY A 184 -13.30 -3.25 2.49
CA GLY A 184 -14.30 -3.05 3.54
C GLY A 184 -14.71 -1.58 3.66
N GLU A 185 -14.52 -0.95 4.82
CA GLU A 185 -14.97 0.42 5.09
C GLU A 185 -14.02 1.47 4.49
N LEU A 186 -14.09 1.69 3.18
CA LEU A 186 -13.20 2.61 2.44
C LEU A 186 -13.46 4.10 2.72
N THR A 187 -14.63 4.44 3.23
CA THR A 187 -15.05 5.82 3.53
C THR A 187 -15.03 6.12 5.03
N GLY A 188 -14.51 5.18 5.82
CA GLY A 188 -14.41 5.26 7.26
C GLY A 188 -13.40 6.29 7.76
N ARG A 189 -13.12 6.20 9.04
CA ARG A 189 -12.21 7.12 9.73
C ARG A 189 -10.75 6.81 9.39
N PHE A 190 -9.92 7.84 9.50
CA PHE A 190 -8.47 7.76 9.57
C PHE A 190 -8.01 8.64 10.74
N TRP A 191 -7.08 8.18 11.57
CA TRP A 191 -6.54 8.95 12.71
C TRP A 191 -5.08 8.58 12.96
N TYR A 192 -4.35 9.51 13.58
CA TYR A 192 -3.03 9.23 14.11
C TYR A 192 -3.11 8.68 15.55
N GLU A 193 -2.16 7.84 15.93
CA GLU A 193 -2.04 7.31 17.30
C GLU A 193 -1.97 8.41 18.37
N SER A 194 -1.49 9.60 17.98
CA SER A 194 -1.44 10.77 18.86
C SER A 194 -2.80 11.48 19.05
N ASP A 195 -3.83 11.10 18.29
CA ASP A 195 -5.15 11.72 18.38
C ASP A 195 -5.88 11.22 19.64
N PRO A 196 -6.29 12.10 20.57
CA PRO A 196 -6.62 11.72 21.93
C PRO A 196 -7.96 11.00 22.14
N ASP A 197 -8.83 10.93 21.16
CA ASP A 197 -10.24 10.55 21.35
C ASP A 197 -10.75 9.42 20.44
N VAL A 198 -9.88 8.56 19.93
CA VAL A 198 -10.33 7.45 19.07
C VAL A 198 -10.18 6.11 19.79
N ASP A 199 -11.28 5.63 20.35
CA ASP A 199 -11.36 4.27 20.91
C ASP A 199 -11.84 3.32 19.79
N CYS A 200 -10.99 2.40 19.38
CA CYS A 200 -11.31 1.37 18.40
C CYS A 200 -10.74 0.03 18.86
N PRO A 201 -11.55 -0.81 19.52
CA PRO A 201 -11.10 -2.14 19.88
C PRO A 201 -10.87 -2.97 18.63
N SER A 202 -9.62 -3.11 18.23
CA SER A 202 -9.21 -3.90 17.08
C SER A 202 -8.79 -5.31 17.51
N PRO A 203 -9.12 -6.35 16.76
CA PRO A 203 -8.35 -7.59 16.84
C PRO A 203 -6.91 -7.30 16.40
N PRO A 204 -5.89 -7.95 16.96
CA PRO A 204 -4.49 -7.68 16.63
C PRO A 204 -4.24 -7.87 15.12
N GLY A 205 -3.50 -6.95 14.52
CA GLY A 205 -3.02 -7.05 13.16
C GLY A 205 -2.15 -8.30 12.95
N VAL A 206 -2.10 -8.81 11.75
CA VAL A 206 -1.39 -10.05 11.42
C VAL A 206 -0.31 -9.78 10.38
N TYR A 207 0.92 -10.17 10.71
CA TYR A 207 2.00 -10.27 9.73
C TYR A 207 1.86 -11.59 8.97
N ALA A 208 1.85 -11.52 7.64
CA ALA A 208 1.87 -12.71 6.81
C ALA A 208 3.31 -13.19 6.61
N ASP A 209 3.53 -14.49 6.71
CA ASP A 209 4.83 -15.08 6.40
C ASP A 209 5.21 -14.82 4.94
N ARG A 210 6.51 -14.80 4.67
CA ARG A 210 7.02 -14.75 3.31
C ARG A 210 6.55 -15.97 2.52
N PRO A 211 6.24 -15.79 1.24
CA PRO A 211 5.95 -16.93 0.36
C PRO A 211 7.14 -17.88 0.21
#